data_585d873e76f6d37d66f71c77d41dce3e
#
_entry.id   585d873e76f6d37d66f71c77d41dce3e
#
_cell.length_a   1.000
_cell.length_b   1.000
_cell.length_c   1.000
_cell.angle_alpha   90.00
_cell.angle_beta   90.00
_cell.angle_gamma   90.00
#
_symmetry.space_group_name_H-M   'P 1'
#
loop_
_entity.id
_entity.type
_entity.pdbx_description
1 polymer ?
#
loop_
_entity_poly.entity_id
_entity_poly.type
_entity_poly.pdbx_seq_one_letter_code
_entity_poly.pdbx_strand_id
1 'polypeptide(L)'
;ALIGGGPGAIFWMWISAFLGMATIYGEAVLAQTYKTEVNGEVTGGPVYYIKAAFKGTFGKGLAALFAVFIVLALGFMGNMVQSNSIGAAFVEAFEVFHVEISPVIVGVVVAVIAAVIFLGGTKSLATVVEKIVPIMAGVYIVGSLILICMNITALPAAFLSIIEGAFAPEAVL
;
A
#
# COMPACT_ATOMS: atom_id res chain seq x y z
N ALA A 1 -9.53 -6.15 6.82
CA ALA A 1 -10.91 -5.69 6.59
C ALA A 1 -11.91 -6.84 6.69
N LEU A 2 -11.77 -7.92 5.90
CA LEU A 2 -12.70 -9.05 5.91
C LEU A 2 -12.81 -9.79 7.26
N ILE A 3 -11.70 -9.94 7.99
CA ILE A 3 -11.66 -10.61 9.28
C ILE A 3 -12.39 -9.81 10.38
N GLY A 4 -12.29 -8.49 10.34
CA GLY A 4 -12.88 -7.62 11.37
C GLY A 4 -14.23 -7.03 11.00
N GLY A 5 -14.50 -6.79 9.72
CA GLY A 5 -15.72 -6.12 9.25
C GLY A 5 -16.57 -6.95 8.30
N GLY A 6 -16.26 -8.24 8.13
CA GLY A 6 -17.00 -9.12 7.22
C GLY A 6 -17.01 -8.64 5.76
N PRO A 7 -17.89 -9.21 4.90
CA PRO A 7 -18.00 -8.84 3.49
C PRO A 7 -18.46 -7.38 3.29
N GLY A 8 -19.22 -6.82 4.22
CA GLY A 8 -19.70 -5.43 4.17
C GLY A 8 -18.59 -4.39 4.19
N ALA A 9 -17.43 -4.70 4.76
CA ALA A 9 -16.27 -3.80 4.73
C ALA A 9 -15.82 -3.45 3.31
N ILE A 10 -16.02 -4.35 2.34
CA ILE A 10 -15.65 -4.11 0.93
C ILE A 10 -16.48 -2.96 0.34
N PHE A 11 -17.78 -2.90 0.65
CA PHE A 11 -18.65 -1.81 0.21
C PHE A 11 -18.13 -0.45 0.71
N TRP A 12 -17.82 -0.35 1.99
CA TRP A 12 -17.30 0.88 2.58
C TRP A 12 -15.92 1.24 2.05
N MET A 13 -15.09 0.25 1.72
CA MET A 13 -13.81 0.48 1.03
C MET A 13 -14.01 1.09 -0.36
N TRP A 14 -15.03 0.67 -1.13
CA TRP A 14 -15.33 1.27 -2.43
C TRP A 14 -15.76 2.74 -2.29
N ILE A 15 -16.66 3.03 -1.35
CA ILE A 15 -17.09 4.41 -1.06
C ILE A 15 -15.89 5.27 -0.63
N SER A 16 -15.09 4.77 0.30
CA SER A 16 -13.89 5.46 0.78
C SER A 16 -12.88 5.71 -0.35
N ALA A 17 -12.66 4.72 -1.23
CA ALA A 17 -11.76 4.86 -2.37
C ALA A 17 -12.25 5.93 -3.34
N PHE A 18 -13.56 5.95 -3.65
CA PHE A 18 -14.14 6.96 -4.52
C PHE A 18 -13.98 8.38 -3.97
N LEU A 19 -14.27 8.58 -2.68
CA LEU A 19 -14.09 9.87 -2.02
C LEU A 19 -12.61 10.25 -1.89
N GLY A 20 -11.75 9.26 -1.68
CA GLY A 20 -10.30 9.43 -1.56
C GLY A 20 -9.63 9.88 -2.86
N MET A 21 -10.22 9.61 -4.02
CA MET A 21 -9.66 10.04 -5.32
C MET A 21 -9.45 11.55 -5.39
N ALA A 22 -10.41 12.33 -4.90
CA ALA A 22 -10.32 13.80 -4.89
C ALA A 22 -9.15 14.29 -4.02
N THR A 23 -8.93 13.65 -2.87
CA THR A 23 -7.84 13.98 -1.95
C THR A 23 -6.47 13.64 -2.58
N ILE A 24 -6.34 12.45 -3.15
CA ILE A 24 -5.09 12.02 -3.82
C ILE A 24 -4.79 12.90 -5.04
N TYR A 25 -5.82 13.26 -5.81
CA TYR A 25 -5.65 14.18 -6.94
C TYR A 25 -5.14 15.55 -6.48
N GLY A 26 -5.75 16.11 -5.44
CA GLY A 26 -5.32 17.38 -4.86
C GLY A 26 -3.88 17.30 -4.34
N GLU A 27 -3.50 16.22 -3.66
CA GLU A 27 -2.14 16.00 -3.18
C GLU A 27 -1.14 15.89 -4.34
N ALA A 28 -1.46 15.15 -5.40
CA ALA A 28 -0.62 15.02 -6.58
C ALA A 28 -0.39 16.36 -7.29
N VAL A 29 -1.43 17.18 -7.43
CA VAL A 29 -1.33 18.53 -8.01
C VAL A 29 -0.45 19.43 -7.14
N LEU A 30 -0.63 19.42 -5.83
CA LEU A 30 0.20 20.19 -4.91
C LEU A 30 1.66 19.72 -4.95
N ALA A 31 1.91 18.41 -4.96
CA ALA A 31 3.25 17.85 -5.05
C ALA A 31 3.96 18.27 -6.36
N GLN A 32 3.24 18.31 -7.48
CA GLN A 32 3.78 18.76 -8.76
C GLN A 32 4.03 20.27 -8.80
N THR A 33 3.13 21.06 -8.20
CA THR A 33 3.23 22.53 -8.18
C THR A 33 4.38 23.02 -7.33
N TYR A 34 4.62 22.36 -6.20
CA TYR A 34 5.65 22.75 -5.22
C TYR A 34 6.90 21.86 -5.25
N LYS A 35 7.12 21.13 -6.34
CA LYS A 35 8.35 20.37 -6.52
C LYS A 35 9.57 21.28 -6.60
N THR A 36 10.68 20.79 -6.04
CA THR A 36 11.98 21.48 -6.06
C THR A 36 13.07 20.50 -6.44
N GLU A 37 14.20 21.01 -6.90
CA GLU A 37 15.41 20.20 -7.11
C GLU A 37 16.32 20.30 -5.88
N VAL A 38 16.71 19.14 -5.36
CA VAL A 38 17.69 19.02 -4.28
C VAL A 38 18.78 18.05 -4.72
N ASN A 39 20.02 18.53 -4.78
CA ASN A 39 21.18 17.72 -5.22
C ASN A 39 21.04 17.09 -6.62
N GLY A 40 20.32 17.74 -7.54
CA GLY A 40 20.08 17.23 -8.90
C GLY A 40 18.96 16.20 -9.00
N GLU A 41 18.22 15.95 -7.94
CA GLU A 41 17.02 15.14 -7.94
C GLU A 41 15.78 16.00 -7.72
N VAL A 42 14.73 15.72 -8.51
CA VAL A 42 13.44 16.37 -8.35
C VAL A 42 12.74 15.78 -7.13
N THR A 43 12.49 16.63 -6.14
CA THR A 43 11.79 16.26 -4.90
C THR A 43 10.52 17.07 -4.74
N GLY A 44 9.50 16.50 -4.15
CA GLY A 44 8.21 17.14 -3.89
C GLY A 44 7.48 16.43 -2.76
N GLY A 45 6.25 16.85 -2.51
CA GLY A 45 5.37 16.20 -1.54
C GLY A 45 4.99 17.11 -0.37
N PRO A 46 4.35 16.54 0.68
CA PRO A 46 3.72 17.31 1.75
C PRO A 46 4.63 18.28 2.47
N VAL A 47 5.88 17.91 2.73
CA VAL A 47 6.87 18.76 3.41
C VAL A 47 7.09 20.09 2.66
N TYR A 48 7.07 20.06 1.33
CA TYR A 48 7.34 21.22 0.49
C TYR A 48 6.13 22.15 0.41
N TYR A 49 4.93 21.62 0.16
CA TYR A 49 3.75 22.48 0.09
C TYR A 49 3.30 22.98 1.48
N ILE A 50 3.56 22.24 2.58
CA ILE A 50 3.36 22.77 3.94
C ILE A 50 4.25 23.99 4.19
N LYS A 51 5.52 23.92 3.80
CA LYS A 51 6.44 25.07 3.93
C LYS A 51 6.04 26.26 3.05
N ALA A 52 5.44 26.00 1.89
CA ALA A 52 4.96 27.04 1.00
C ALA A 52 3.68 27.72 1.51
N ALA A 53 2.75 26.92 2.07
CA ALA A 53 1.49 27.42 2.62
C ALA A 53 1.69 28.20 3.93
N PHE A 54 2.51 27.66 4.84
CA PHE A 54 2.77 28.27 6.15
C PHE A 54 4.18 28.86 6.17
N LYS A 55 4.29 30.15 5.95
CA LYS A 55 5.57 30.86 5.94
C LYS A 55 6.15 31.00 7.35
N GLY A 56 7.49 31.07 7.44
CA GLY A 56 8.21 31.30 8.68
C GLY A 56 8.53 30.05 9.50
N THR A 57 8.81 30.24 10.77
CA THR A 57 9.25 29.17 11.69
C THR A 57 8.16 28.15 11.96
N PHE A 58 6.91 28.59 11.97
CA PHE A 58 5.75 27.70 12.18
C PHE A 58 5.62 26.67 11.04
N GLY A 59 5.71 27.09 9.79
CA GLY A 59 5.65 26.19 8.64
C GLY A 59 6.81 25.19 8.60
N LYS A 60 8.01 25.61 8.99
CA LYS A 60 9.16 24.71 9.12
C LYS A 60 8.95 23.67 10.21
N GLY A 61 8.43 24.08 11.37
CA GLY A 61 8.13 23.18 12.49
C GLY A 61 7.05 22.16 12.12
N LEU A 62 5.97 22.58 11.48
CA LEU A 62 4.89 21.72 11.05
C LEU A 62 5.36 20.70 9.98
N ALA A 63 6.17 21.14 9.02
CA ALA A 63 6.74 20.27 8.01
C ALA A 63 7.72 19.24 8.59
N ALA A 64 8.50 19.61 9.58
CA ALA A 64 9.41 18.70 10.28
C ALA A 64 8.60 17.66 11.11
N LEU A 65 7.57 18.09 11.82
CA LEU A 65 6.67 17.20 12.56
C LEU A 65 5.98 16.18 11.62
N PHE A 66 5.48 16.65 10.49
CA PHE A 66 4.91 15.78 9.47
C PHE A 66 5.93 14.78 8.94
N ALA A 67 7.16 15.21 8.65
CA ALA A 67 8.23 14.32 8.18
C ALA A 67 8.55 13.22 9.20
N VAL A 68 8.60 13.54 10.49
CA VAL A 68 8.81 12.56 11.55
C VAL A 68 7.65 11.55 11.60
N PHE A 69 6.41 12.03 11.57
CA PHE A 69 5.24 11.14 11.62
C PHE A 69 5.15 10.23 10.40
N ILE A 70 5.45 10.72 9.19
CA ILE A 70 5.39 9.88 8.00
C ILE A 70 6.50 8.83 7.99
N VAL A 71 7.68 9.15 8.50
CA VAL A 71 8.77 8.17 8.67
C VAL A 71 8.37 7.10 9.69
N LEU A 72 7.76 7.48 10.80
CA LEU A 72 7.28 6.52 11.80
C LEU A 72 6.13 5.65 11.25
N ALA A 73 5.17 6.27 10.56
CA ALA A 73 4.01 5.56 10.03
C ALA A 73 4.37 4.61 8.89
N LEU A 74 5.10 5.06 7.89
CA LEU A 74 5.44 4.25 6.70
C LEU A 74 6.74 3.46 6.89
N GLY A 75 7.76 4.08 7.53
CA GLY A 75 9.05 3.44 7.73
C GLY A 75 9.02 2.30 8.75
N PHE A 76 8.22 2.42 9.81
CA PHE A 76 8.11 1.38 10.83
C PHE A 76 6.81 0.59 10.70
N MET A 77 5.66 1.21 10.98
CA MET A 77 4.39 0.50 11.08
C MET A 77 3.97 -0.11 9.74
N GLY A 78 4.05 0.64 8.64
CA GLY A 78 3.69 0.16 7.31
C GLY A 78 4.59 -0.98 6.85
N ASN A 79 5.90 -0.83 7.01
CA ASN A 79 6.87 -1.86 6.64
C ASN A 79 6.74 -3.14 7.47
N MET A 80 6.45 -3.04 8.76
CA MET A 80 6.25 -4.22 9.61
C MET A 80 5.05 -5.05 9.14
N VAL A 81 3.92 -4.41 8.83
CA VAL A 81 2.72 -5.10 8.35
C VAL A 81 2.99 -5.75 6.99
N GLN A 82 3.63 -5.04 6.07
CA GLN A 82 3.95 -5.56 4.73
C GLN A 82 4.95 -6.72 4.79
N SER A 83 6.01 -6.58 5.59
CA SER A 83 7.02 -7.63 5.77
C SER A 83 6.41 -8.90 6.38
N ASN A 84 5.53 -8.74 7.37
CA ASN A 84 4.82 -9.87 7.96
C ASN A 84 3.90 -10.57 6.96
N SER A 85 3.18 -9.81 6.13
CA SER A 85 2.31 -10.36 5.09
C SER A 85 3.10 -11.10 4.01
N ILE A 86 4.26 -10.58 3.62
CA ILE A 86 5.17 -11.26 2.68
C ILE A 86 5.65 -12.57 3.29
N GLY A 87 6.10 -12.55 4.55
CA GLY A 87 6.56 -13.74 5.26
C GLY A 87 5.48 -14.81 5.33
N ALA A 88 4.26 -14.45 5.73
CA ALA A 88 3.12 -15.36 5.81
C ALA A 88 2.77 -15.97 4.43
N ALA A 89 2.69 -15.15 3.38
CA ALA A 89 2.37 -15.62 2.04
C ALA A 89 3.41 -16.63 1.50
N PHE A 90 4.69 -16.41 1.77
CA PHE A 90 5.72 -17.37 1.38
C PHE A 90 5.64 -18.67 2.18
N VAL A 91 5.39 -18.60 3.49
CA VAL A 91 5.21 -19.80 4.32
C VAL A 91 4.04 -20.64 3.81
N GLU A 92 2.88 -20.03 3.59
CA GLU A 92 1.71 -20.72 3.02
C GLU A 92 1.99 -21.33 1.64
N ALA A 93 2.72 -20.60 0.77
CA ALA A 93 3.06 -21.11 -0.55
C ALA A 93 3.99 -22.33 -0.48
N PHE A 94 4.91 -22.38 0.46
CA PHE A 94 5.83 -23.52 0.63
C PHE A 94 5.17 -24.70 1.37
N GLU A 95 4.19 -24.45 2.25
CA GLU A 95 3.39 -25.52 2.87
C GLU A 95 2.64 -26.36 1.84
N VAL A 96 2.19 -25.76 0.72
CA VAL A 96 1.58 -26.51 -0.39
C VAL A 96 2.53 -27.57 -0.97
N PHE A 97 3.82 -27.34 -0.89
CA PHE A 97 4.87 -28.26 -1.33
C PHE A 97 5.42 -29.15 -0.19
N HIS A 98 4.77 -29.14 0.98
CA HIS A 98 5.20 -29.86 2.19
C HIS A 98 6.61 -29.46 2.67
N VAL A 99 7.00 -28.20 2.45
CA VAL A 99 8.28 -27.64 2.89
C VAL A 99 8.01 -26.62 4.00
N GLU A 100 8.42 -26.93 5.23
CA GLU A 100 8.35 -26.00 6.34
C GLU A 100 9.50 -25.00 6.27
N ILE A 101 9.17 -23.73 6.01
CA ILE A 101 10.13 -22.62 6.01
C ILE A 101 9.82 -21.66 7.15
N SER A 102 10.84 -21.31 7.92
CA SER A 102 10.68 -20.28 8.95
C SER A 102 10.45 -18.90 8.33
N PRO A 103 9.47 -18.13 8.82
CA PRO A 103 9.23 -16.74 8.38
C PRO A 103 10.47 -15.85 8.50
N VAL A 104 11.36 -16.16 9.44
CA VAL A 104 12.63 -15.44 9.65
C VAL A 104 13.56 -15.58 8.44
N ILE A 105 13.64 -16.77 7.83
CA ILE A 105 14.46 -16.99 6.65
C ILE A 105 13.95 -16.15 5.49
N VAL A 106 12.64 -16.14 5.26
CA VAL A 106 12.00 -15.30 4.24
C VAL A 106 12.31 -13.82 4.51
N GLY A 107 12.16 -13.37 5.76
CA GLY A 107 12.47 -12.00 6.16
C GLY A 107 13.92 -11.61 5.88
N VAL A 108 14.88 -12.48 6.19
CA VAL A 108 16.31 -12.23 5.91
C VAL A 108 16.56 -12.11 4.40
N VAL A 109 15.99 -13.03 3.60
CA VAL A 109 16.15 -12.99 2.13
C VAL A 109 15.60 -11.69 1.56
N VAL A 110 14.38 -11.30 1.97
CA VAL A 110 13.74 -10.04 1.54
C VAL A 110 14.58 -8.83 1.97
N ALA A 111 15.11 -8.83 3.21
CA ALA A 111 15.95 -7.75 3.70
C ALA A 111 17.26 -7.61 2.90
N VAL A 112 17.89 -8.72 2.54
CA VAL A 112 19.11 -8.70 1.70
C VAL A 112 18.79 -8.16 0.30
N ILE A 113 17.72 -8.61 -0.33
CA ILE A 113 17.29 -8.11 -1.65
C ILE A 113 17.00 -6.62 -1.58
N ALA A 114 16.25 -6.19 -0.57
CA ALA A 114 15.96 -4.77 -0.35
C ALA A 114 17.24 -3.95 -0.15
N ALA A 115 18.17 -4.43 0.67
CA ALA A 115 19.44 -3.74 0.90
C ALA A 115 20.25 -3.55 -0.39
N VAL A 116 20.34 -4.58 -1.24
CA VAL A 116 21.02 -4.49 -2.54
C VAL A 116 20.37 -3.43 -3.44
N ILE A 117 19.02 -3.38 -3.48
CA ILE A 117 18.28 -2.41 -4.28
C ILE A 117 18.51 -0.98 -3.75
N PHE A 118 18.46 -0.80 -2.42
CA PHE A 118 18.65 0.50 -1.78
C PHE A 118 20.08 1.03 -1.92
N LEU A 119 21.10 0.17 -1.96
CA LEU A 119 22.48 0.57 -2.23
C LEU A 119 22.65 1.25 -3.60
N GLY A 120 21.77 0.94 -4.55
CA GLY A 120 21.74 1.59 -5.86
C GLY A 120 21.03 2.96 -5.88
N GLY A 121 20.51 3.42 -4.74
CA GLY A 121 19.82 4.71 -4.59
C GLY A 121 18.41 4.73 -5.14
N THR A 122 17.80 5.93 -5.14
CA THR A 122 16.40 6.13 -5.55
C THR A 122 16.11 5.74 -6.99
N LYS A 123 17.08 5.93 -7.90
CA LYS A 123 16.96 5.53 -9.31
C LYS A 123 16.90 4.02 -9.48
N SER A 124 17.71 3.29 -8.75
CA SER A 124 17.71 1.81 -8.77
C SER A 124 16.36 1.28 -8.26
N LEU A 125 15.88 1.82 -7.13
CA LEU A 125 14.58 1.47 -6.58
C LEU A 125 13.46 1.72 -7.59
N ALA A 126 13.41 2.90 -8.21
CA ALA A 126 12.41 3.24 -9.21
C ALA A 126 12.42 2.26 -10.39
N THR A 127 13.60 1.95 -10.93
CA THR A 127 13.74 1.02 -12.06
C THR A 127 13.28 -0.40 -11.74
N VAL A 128 13.57 -0.88 -10.53
CA VAL A 128 13.14 -2.21 -10.09
C VAL A 128 11.63 -2.26 -9.90
N VAL A 129 11.06 -1.26 -9.23
CA VAL A 129 9.63 -1.16 -8.97
C VAL A 129 8.84 -1.03 -10.28
N GLU A 130 9.31 -0.20 -11.22
CA GLU A 130 8.69 -0.03 -12.55
C GLU A 130 8.56 -1.33 -13.32
N LYS A 131 9.49 -2.26 -13.15
CA LYS A 131 9.46 -3.57 -13.81
C LYS A 131 8.65 -4.62 -13.05
N ILE A 132 8.78 -4.66 -11.72
CA ILE A 132 8.15 -5.71 -10.89
C ILE A 132 6.65 -5.47 -10.75
N VAL A 133 6.22 -4.21 -10.56
CA VAL A 133 4.81 -3.91 -10.29
C VAL A 133 3.87 -4.32 -11.41
N PRO A 134 4.15 -4.09 -12.71
CA PRO A 134 3.29 -4.58 -13.79
C PRO A 134 3.18 -6.11 -13.83
N ILE A 135 4.27 -6.82 -13.54
CA ILE A 135 4.28 -8.29 -13.50
C ILE A 135 3.39 -8.77 -12.35
N MET A 136 3.55 -8.21 -11.15
CA MET A 136 2.71 -8.53 -9.99
C MET A 136 1.23 -8.25 -10.28
N ALA A 137 0.92 -7.09 -10.86
CA ALA A 137 -0.44 -6.73 -11.24
C ALA A 137 -1.02 -7.71 -12.28
N GLY A 138 -0.23 -8.08 -13.28
CA GLY A 138 -0.62 -9.06 -14.30
C GLY A 138 -0.96 -10.42 -13.70
N VAL A 139 -0.09 -10.96 -12.86
CA VAL A 139 -0.32 -12.24 -12.18
C VAL A 139 -1.56 -12.19 -11.30
N TYR A 140 -1.74 -11.10 -10.53
CA TYR A 140 -2.91 -10.93 -9.68
C TYR A 140 -4.21 -10.84 -10.48
N ILE A 141 -4.24 -10.05 -11.56
CA ILE A 141 -5.42 -9.89 -12.41
C ILE A 141 -5.79 -11.21 -13.08
N VAL A 142 -4.81 -11.90 -13.67
CA VAL A 142 -5.05 -13.18 -14.33
C VAL A 142 -5.54 -14.23 -13.33
N GLY A 143 -4.88 -14.35 -12.18
CA GLY A 143 -5.29 -15.28 -11.12
C GLY A 143 -6.70 -14.97 -10.61
N SER A 144 -7.02 -13.70 -10.38
CA SER A 144 -8.35 -13.28 -9.95
C SER A 144 -9.43 -13.59 -11.00
N LEU A 145 -9.15 -13.35 -12.28
CA LEU A 145 -10.07 -13.68 -13.36
C LEU A 145 -10.32 -15.18 -13.47
N ILE A 146 -9.29 -16.00 -13.33
CA ILE A 146 -9.44 -17.47 -13.32
C ILE A 146 -10.36 -17.90 -12.17
N LEU A 147 -10.13 -17.40 -10.95
CA LEU A 147 -10.95 -17.70 -9.79
C LEU A 147 -12.42 -17.27 -9.97
N ILE A 148 -12.64 -16.10 -10.55
CA ILE A 148 -13.97 -15.58 -10.88
C ILE A 148 -14.65 -16.48 -11.90
N CYS A 149 -13.97 -16.86 -12.97
CA CYS A 149 -14.52 -17.74 -14.01
C CYS A 149 -14.87 -19.12 -13.46
N MET A 150 -14.04 -19.67 -12.57
CA MET A 150 -14.30 -20.96 -11.94
C MET A 150 -15.51 -20.93 -10.97
N ASN A 151 -15.80 -19.77 -10.39
CA ASN A 151 -16.85 -19.58 -9.40
C ASN A 151 -17.93 -18.59 -9.84
N ILE A 152 -18.21 -18.53 -11.14
CA ILE A 152 -19.11 -17.50 -11.70
C ILE A 152 -20.53 -17.58 -11.11
N THR A 153 -20.99 -18.76 -10.73
CA THR A 153 -22.30 -18.98 -10.11
C THR A 153 -22.39 -18.43 -8.68
N ALA A 154 -21.25 -18.29 -7.98
CA ALA A 154 -21.20 -17.74 -6.64
C ALA A 154 -21.15 -16.20 -6.61
N LEU A 155 -20.86 -15.56 -7.75
CA LEU A 155 -20.74 -14.10 -7.85
C LEU A 155 -21.98 -13.33 -7.37
N PRO A 156 -23.22 -13.66 -7.80
CA PRO A 156 -24.41 -12.95 -7.34
C PRO A 156 -24.59 -13.02 -5.82
N ALA A 157 -24.34 -14.19 -5.25
CA ALA A 157 -24.43 -14.41 -3.80
C ALA A 157 -23.35 -13.60 -3.05
N ALA A 158 -22.13 -13.52 -3.60
CA ALA A 158 -21.05 -12.71 -3.03
C ALA A 158 -21.38 -11.21 -3.04
N PHE A 159 -21.93 -10.69 -4.14
CA PHE A 159 -22.39 -9.31 -4.21
C PHE A 159 -23.52 -8.99 -3.23
N LEU A 160 -24.50 -9.89 -3.11
CA LEU A 160 -25.56 -9.75 -2.11
C LEU A 160 -24.99 -9.71 -0.69
N SER A 161 -24.07 -10.61 -0.35
CA SER A 161 -23.42 -10.62 0.96
C SER A 161 -22.64 -9.34 1.26
N ILE A 162 -22.04 -8.70 0.25
CA ILE A 162 -21.35 -7.42 0.40
C ILE A 162 -22.36 -6.31 0.74
N ILE A 163 -23.47 -6.26 0.03
CA ILE A 163 -24.49 -5.22 0.24
C ILE A 163 -25.22 -5.44 1.57
N GLU A 164 -25.68 -6.65 1.85
CA GLU A 164 -26.35 -6.99 3.11
C GLU A 164 -25.43 -6.74 4.31
N GLY A 165 -24.17 -7.19 4.22
CA GLY A 165 -23.18 -6.99 5.26
C GLY A 165 -22.80 -5.52 5.48
N ALA A 166 -22.91 -4.67 4.45
CA ALA A 166 -22.60 -3.24 4.57
C ALA A 166 -23.58 -2.47 5.46
N PHE A 167 -24.83 -2.92 5.51
CA PHE A 167 -25.90 -2.30 6.28
C PHE A 167 -26.34 -3.14 7.49
N ALA A 168 -25.66 -4.24 7.76
CA ALA A 168 -25.88 -5.04 8.96
C ALA A 168 -25.43 -4.26 10.21
N PRO A 169 -26.17 -4.34 11.34
CA PRO A 169 -25.80 -3.63 12.56
C PRO A 169 -24.41 -3.99 13.10
N GLU A 170 -23.95 -5.19 12.81
CA GLU A 170 -22.64 -5.72 13.21
C GLU A 170 -21.46 -5.10 12.43
N ALA A 171 -21.73 -4.50 11.28
CA ALA A 171 -20.70 -3.86 10.48
C ALA A 171 -20.42 -2.39 10.88
N VAL A 172 -21.26 -1.84 11.76
CA VAL A 172 -21.20 -0.44 12.21
C VAL A 172 -20.64 -0.31 13.63
N LEU A 173 -20.48 -1.41 14.34
CA LEU A 173 -19.89 -1.52 15.68
C LEU A 173 -18.48 -2.07 15.59
#